data_d6ae97c41562f44aaf3dbaef9b6c0b2f
#
_entry.id   d6ae97c41562f44aaf3dbaef9b6c0b2f
#
_cell.length_a   1.000
_cell.length_b   1.000
_cell.length_c   1.000
_cell.angle_alpha   90.00
_cell.angle_beta   90.00
_cell.angle_gamma   90.00
#
_symmetry.space_group_name_H-M   'P 1'
#
loop_
_entity.id
_entity.type
_entity.pdbx_description
1 polymer ?
#
loop_
_entity_poly.entity_id
_entity_poly.type
_entity_poly.pdbx_seq_one_letter_code
_entity_poly.pdbx_strand_id
1 'polypeptide(L)'
;MFSVASIWEVAIKFSKGRSDFQVPPVTLRRGLLRNGYAEVPIEGGTAEVVQSLPAIHGDPFDRMLVAQARVLGVPLWTCDAKVSEYGPGVRLI
;
A
#
# COMPACT_ATOMS: atom_id res chain seq x y z
N MET A 1 -3.10 8.79 -5.82
CA MET A 1 -2.44 8.89 -4.49
C MET A 1 -1.63 7.63 -4.20
N PHE A 2 -0.68 7.73 -3.30
CA PHE A 2 0.12 6.59 -2.87
C PHE A 2 0.26 6.59 -1.34
N SER A 3 0.46 5.41 -0.76
CA SER A 3 0.57 5.25 0.69
C SER A 3 2.02 5.29 1.16
N VAL A 4 2.23 5.85 2.34
CA VAL A 4 3.50 5.73 3.07
C VAL A 4 3.86 4.26 3.27
N ALA A 5 2.87 3.36 3.42
CA ALA A 5 3.10 1.92 3.52
C ALA A 5 3.85 1.36 2.30
N SER A 6 3.53 1.85 1.10
CA SER A 6 4.21 1.41 -0.13
C SER A 6 5.66 1.87 -0.18
N ILE A 7 5.94 3.09 0.29
CA ILE A 7 7.32 3.58 0.38
C ILE A 7 8.11 2.77 1.41
N TRP A 8 7.50 2.45 2.54
CA TRP A 8 8.11 1.62 3.57
C TRP A 8 8.44 0.22 3.05
N GLU A 9 7.51 -0.39 2.34
CA GLU A 9 7.74 -1.70 1.71
C GLU A 9 8.93 -1.66 0.75
N VAL A 10 9.00 -0.65 -0.10
CA VAL A 10 10.12 -0.46 -1.04
C VAL A 10 11.42 -0.27 -0.28
N ALA A 11 11.42 0.51 0.81
CA ALA A 11 12.61 0.73 1.63
C ALA A 11 13.16 -0.58 2.21
N ILE A 12 12.28 -1.44 2.72
CA ILE A 12 12.67 -2.74 3.27
C ILE A 12 13.27 -3.63 2.16
N LYS A 13 12.60 -3.73 1.03
CA LYS A 13 13.04 -4.58 -0.07
C LYS A 13 14.33 -4.07 -0.70
N PHE A 14 14.48 -2.76 -0.83
CA PHE A 14 15.70 -2.14 -1.32
C PHE A 14 16.87 -2.42 -0.39
N SER A 15 16.68 -2.30 0.92
CA SER A 15 17.73 -2.53 1.91
C SER A 15 18.20 -3.99 1.96
N LYS A 16 17.37 -4.92 1.50
CA LYS A 16 17.73 -6.33 1.39
C LYS A 16 18.51 -6.67 0.12
N GLY A 17 18.76 -5.69 -0.74
CA GLY A 17 19.52 -5.89 -1.97
C GLY A 17 18.83 -6.74 -3.02
N ARG A 18 17.50 -6.80 -3.03
CA ARG A 18 16.77 -7.58 -4.03
C ARG A 18 16.95 -6.96 -5.42
N SER A 19 17.24 -7.81 -6.41
CA SER A 19 17.52 -7.36 -7.78
C SER A 19 16.32 -6.72 -8.48
N ASP A 20 15.09 -7.05 -8.06
CA ASP A 20 13.85 -6.47 -8.58
C ASP A 20 13.50 -5.12 -7.94
N PHE A 21 14.26 -4.68 -6.92
CA PHE A 21 14.06 -3.42 -6.23
C PHE A 21 15.34 -2.58 -6.26
N GLN A 22 15.60 -1.96 -7.41
CA GLN A 22 16.82 -1.18 -7.62
C GLN A 22 16.60 0.34 -7.48
N VAL A 23 15.35 0.77 -7.34
CA VAL A 23 15.02 2.20 -7.17
C VAL A 23 15.06 2.54 -5.68
N PRO A 24 15.92 3.49 -5.25
CA PRO A 24 15.91 3.93 -3.87
C PRO A 24 14.55 4.53 -3.48
N PRO A 25 14.08 4.29 -2.24
CA PRO A 25 12.77 4.79 -1.82
C PRO A 25 12.66 6.32 -1.89
N VAL A 26 13.73 7.04 -1.63
CA VAL A 26 13.75 8.51 -1.74
C VAL A 26 13.50 8.97 -3.18
N THR A 27 14.07 8.27 -4.15
CA THR A 27 13.89 8.57 -5.57
C THR A 27 12.45 8.33 -6.01
N LEU A 28 11.88 7.19 -5.59
CA LEU A 28 10.50 6.85 -5.89
C LEU A 28 9.53 7.89 -5.29
N ARG A 29 9.69 8.19 -4.01
CA ARG A 29 8.81 9.14 -3.32
C ARG A 29 8.86 10.53 -3.95
N ARG A 30 10.07 11.04 -4.20
CA ARG A 30 10.25 12.35 -4.85
C ARG A 30 9.63 12.39 -6.24
N GLY A 31 9.79 11.30 -7.01
CA GLY A 31 9.21 11.20 -8.34
C GLY A 31 7.69 11.25 -8.32
N LEU A 32 7.07 10.52 -7.39
CA LEU A 32 5.62 10.53 -7.23
C LEU A 32 5.10 11.91 -6.83
N LEU A 33 5.72 12.55 -5.84
CA LEU A 33 5.32 13.90 -5.40
C LEU A 33 5.50 14.93 -6.53
N ARG A 34 6.59 14.83 -7.28
CA ARG A 34 6.88 15.73 -8.40
C ARG A 34 5.85 15.60 -9.53
N ASN A 35 5.29 14.41 -9.71
CA ASN A 35 4.24 14.14 -10.71
C ASN A 35 2.83 14.41 -10.18
N GLY A 36 2.69 15.04 -9.02
CA GLY A 36 1.39 15.47 -8.50
C GLY A 36 0.62 14.41 -7.71
N TYR A 37 1.21 13.27 -7.40
CA TYR A 37 0.56 12.26 -6.57
C TYR A 37 0.57 12.68 -5.10
N ALA A 38 -0.58 12.58 -4.44
CA ALA A 38 -0.70 12.87 -3.02
C ALA A 38 -0.23 11.68 -2.18
N GLU A 39 0.56 11.96 -1.14
CA GLU A 39 1.02 10.96 -0.19
C GLU A 39 -0.01 10.78 0.93
N VAL A 40 -0.37 9.53 1.22
CA VAL A 40 -1.31 9.18 2.29
C VAL A 40 -0.51 8.66 3.48
N PRO A 41 -0.53 9.36 4.62
CA PRO A 41 0.17 8.89 5.82
C PRO A 41 -0.58 7.73 6.48
N ILE A 42 0.15 6.91 7.24
CA ILE A 42 -0.45 5.88 8.07
C ILE A 42 -0.87 6.51 9.39
N GLU A 43 -2.18 6.56 9.62
CA GLU A 43 -2.73 7.10 10.85
C GLU A 43 -3.09 5.99 11.83
N GLY A 44 -3.08 6.30 13.14
CA GLY A 44 -3.35 5.33 14.18
C GLY A 44 -4.72 4.65 14.04
N GLY A 45 -5.76 5.44 13.74
CA GLY A 45 -7.09 4.89 13.54
C GLY A 45 -7.19 3.92 12.37
N THR A 46 -6.44 4.19 11.30
CA THR A 46 -6.37 3.27 10.16
C THR A 46 -5.65 1.99 10.55
N ALA A 47 -4.57 2.08 11.34
CA ALA A 47 -3.85 0.92 11.82
C ALA A 47 -4.77 0.01 12.67
N GLU A 48 -5.67 0.58 13.47
CA GLU A 48 -6.66 -0.18 14.22
C GLU A 48 -7.63 -0.95 13.32
N VAL A 49 -8.02 -0.35 12.20
CA VAL A 49 -8.95 -0.99 11.26
C VAL A 49 -8.37 -2.28 10.66
N VAL A 50 -7.05 -2.40 10.56
CA VAL A 50 -6.40 -3.61 10.03
C VAL A 50 -6.83 -4.86 10.81
N GLN A 51 -7.03 -4.74 12.11
CA GLN A 51 -7.47 -5.86 12.95
C GLN A 51 -8.83 -6.42 12.51
N SER A 52 -9.73 -5.56 12.06
CA SER A 52 -11.10 -5.96 11.67
C SER A 52 -11.21 -6.53 10.26
N LEU A 53 -10.13 -6.49 9.49
CA LEU A 53 -10.16 -7.07 8.15
C LEU A 53 -10.21 -8.61 8.21
N PRO A 54 -10.95 -9.25 7.28
CA PRO A 54 -10.93 -10.71 7.22
C PRO A 54 -9.53 -11.24 6.93
N ALA A 55 -9.25 -12.47 7.37
CA ALA A 55 -7.94 -13.10 7.23
C ALA A 55 -7.77 -13.71 5.84
N ILE A 56 -7.78 -12.87 4.80
CA ILE A 56 -7.66 -13.28 3.40
C ILE A 56 -6.20 -13.32 2.98
N HIS A 57 -5.42 -12.30 3.36
CA HIS A 57 -4.02 -12.15 2.96
C HIS A 57 -3.15 -11.92 4.19
N GLY A 58 -1.97 -12.53 4.20
CA GLY A 58 -1.04 -12.40 5.33
C GLY A 58 -0.09 -11.22 5.24
N ASP A 59 0.01 -10.56 4.09
CA ASP A 59 0.94 -9.47 3.89
C ASP A 59 0.46 -8.20 4.62
N PRO A 60 1.23 -7.71 5.61
CA PRO A 60 0.82 -6.55 6.40
C PRO A 60 0.74 -5.26 5.59
N PHE A 61 1.56 -5.11 4.55
CA PHE A 61 1.51 -3.92 3.70
C PHE A 61 0.21 -3.88 2.88
N ASP A 62 -0.16 -5.01 2.27
CA ASP A 62 -1.42 -5.11 1.52
C ASP A 62 -2.62 -4.90 2.41
N ARG A 63 -2.62 -5.45 3.63
CA ARG A 63 -3.69 -5.25 4.60
C ARG A 63 -3.81 -3.78 4.99
N MET A 64 -2.69 -3.09 5.18
CA MET A 64 -2.69 -1.65 5.47
C MET A 64 -3.28 -0.85 4.30
N LEU A 65 -2.91 -1.18 3.07
CA LEU A 65 -3.46 -0.51 1.88
C LEU A 65 -4.98 -0.69 1.78
N VAL A 66 -5.47 -1.90 2.06
CA VAL A 66 -6.92 -2.16 2.09
C VAL A 66 -7.61 -1.32 3.15
N ALA A 67 -7.04 -1.26 4.36
CA ALA A 67 -7.57 -0.45 5.45
C ALA A 67 -7.63 1.04 5.09
N GLN A 68 -6.56 1.57 4.52
CA GLN A 68 -6.51 2.97 4.09
C GLN A 68 -7.57 3.28 3.03
N ALA A 69 -7.73 2.39 2.04
CA ALA A 69 -8.72 2.57 1.00
C ALA A 69 -10.14 2.59 1.57
N ARG A 70 -10.44 1.73 2.54
CA ARG A 70 -11.75 1.70 3.20
C ARG A 70 -12.01 2.97 4.01
N VAL A 71 -11.03 3.41 4.79
CA VAL A 71 -11.17 4.62 5.61
C VAL A 71 -11.35 5.86 4.74
N LEU A 72 -10.62 5.95 3.63
CA LEU A 72 -10.69 7.09 2.71
C LEU A 72 -11.89 7.00 1.76
N GLY A 73 -12.53 5.84 1.63
CA GLY A 73 -13.63 5.64 0.70
C GLY A 73 -13.19 5.71 -0.76
N VAL A 74 -11.97 5.27 -1.07
CA VAL A 74 -11.41 5.26 -2.43
C VAL A 74 -11.13 3.82 -2.87
N PRO A 75 -11.13 3.54 -4.18
CA PRO A 75 -10.79 2.22 -4.66
C PRO A 75 -9.30 1.94 -4.51
N LEU A 76 -8.94 0.69 -4.22
CA LEU A 76 -7.58 0.18 -4.26
C LEU A 76 -7.41 -0.67 -5.52
N TRP A 77 -6.41 -0.34 -6.33
CA TRP A 77 -6.06 -1.13 -7.50
C TRP A 77 -4.91 -2.08 -7.15
N THR A 78 -5.05 -3.33 -7.52
CA THR A 78 -4.04 -4.36 -7.26
C THR A 78 -3.92 -5.31 -8.46
N CYS A 79 -2.73 -5.89 -8.65
CA CYS A 79 -2.54 -7.01 -9.57
C CYS A 79 -2.57 -8.37 -8.86
N ASP A 80 -2.76 -8.39 -7.55
CA ASP A 80 -2.84 -9.60 -6.75
C ASP A 80 -4.30 -10.01 -6.58
N ALA A 81 -4.68 -11.16 -7.17
CA ALA A 81 -6.05 -11.67 -7.10
C ALA A 81 -6.50 -11.91 -5.66
N LYS A 82 -5.59 -12.30 -4.77
CA LYS A 82 -5.92 -12.56 -3.37
C LYS A 82 -6.30 -11.28 -2.64
N VAL A 83 -5.64 -10.17 -2.93
CA VAL A 83 -5.99 -8.87 -2.36
C VAL A 83 -7.38 -8.43 -2.83
N SER A 84 -7.75 -8.73 -4.07
CA SER A 84 -9.07 -8.37 -4.60
C SER A 84 -10.22 -9.06 -3.88
N GLU A 85 -9.98 -10.15 -3.16
CA GLU A 85 -11.00 -10.87 -2.39
C GLU A 85 -11.48 -10.06 -1.16
N TYR A 86 -10.81 -8.97 -0.78
CA TYR A 86 -11.26 -8.13 0.33
C TYR A 86 -12.57 -7.38 0.05
N GLY A 87 -13.03 -7.37 -1.18
CA GLY A 87 -14.35 -6.83 -1.50
C GLY A 87 -14.34 -5.90 -2.71
N PRO A 88 -15.52 -5.31 -3.03
CA PRO A 88 -15.70 -4.53 -4.26
C PRO A 88 -14.92 -3.22 -4.31
N GLY A 89 -14.41 -2.74 -3.17
CA GLY A 89 -13.54 -1.57 -3.11
C GLY A 89 -12.12 -1.86 -3.60
N VAL A 90 -11.75 -3.13 -3.75
CA VAL A 90 -10.45 -3.55 -4.27
C VAL A 90 -10.65 -4.06 -5.70
N ARG A 91 -9.92 -3.48 -6.64
CA ARG A 91 -10.09 -3.76 -8.06
C ARG A 91 -8.84 -4.42 -8.63
N LEU A 92 -9.03 -5.58 -9.24
CA LEU A 92 -7.96 -6.31 -9.91
C LEU A 92 -7.66 -5.67 -11.27
N ILE A 93 -6.38 -5.46 -11.52
CA ILE A 93 -5.91 -4.97 -12.82
C ILE A 93 -5.50 -6.14 -13.71
#